data_eefdaea29de377b3abb35dad6160ed0e
#
_entry.id   eefdaea29de377b3abb35dad6160ed0e
#
_cell.length_a   1.000
_cell.length_b   1.000
_cell.length_c   1.000
_cell.angle_alpha   90.00
_cell.angle_beta   90.00
_cell.angle_gamma   90.00
#
_symmetry.space_group_name_H-M   'P 1'
#
loop_
_entity.id
_entity.type
_entity.pdbx_description
1 polymer ?
#
loop_
_entity_poly.entity_id
_entity_poly.type
_entity_poly.pdbx_seq_one_letter_code
_entity_poly.pdbx_strand_id
1 'polypeptide(L)'
;MAEKLIPNNNRSVTLVRKLWFPIIVALLVLPTFYTAPHIILKSENPDGQIDFPENVESKSEGLILIILDGVGEDYLLSENYMPKLDALRSEAAILNVRTGPLTLSATCISEMMTGVPNSPIDGLRNFDLSHPGGDDPWLSASSDERYDVGMVGSYVMGNIYREFDGINFVNTFKGHSDYYEGDNETLEIASEWIDESNHNVISAHFSGPDKVGH
;
A
#
# COMPACT_ATOMS: atom_id res chain seq x y z
N MET A 1 25.33 77.23 -25.59
CA MET A 1 25.01 76.50 -24.35
C MET A 1 24.29 75.19 -24.75
N ALA A 2 25.05 74.10 -24.78
CA ALA A 2 24.53 72.81 -25.23
C ALA A 2 24.30 71.94 -23.96
N GLU A 3 23.08 71.74 -23.64
CA GLU A 3 22.68 70.88 -22.54
C GLU A 3 22.82 69.40 -22.95
N LYS A 4 23.74 68.74 -22.33
CA LYS A 4 24.06 67.32 -22.60
C LYS A 4 23.02 66.44 -21.92
N LEU A 5 22.09 65.90 -22.71
CA LEU A 5 21.13 64.89 -22.26
C LEU A 5 21.87 63.62 -21.83
N ILE A 6 21.95 63.37 -20.54
CA ILE A 6 22.44 62.12 -19.97
C ILE A 6 21.32 61.06 -20.15
N PRO A 7 21.55 59.98 -20.87
CA PRO A 7 20.54 58.96 -21.05
C PRO A 7 20.25 58.28 -19.69
N ASN A 8 18.99 58.24 -19.32
CA ASN A 8 18.52 57.65 -18.08
C ASN A 8 18.63 56.12 -18.15
N ASN A 9 19.74 55.59 -17.61
CA ASN A 9 20.12 54.18 -17.68
C ASN A 9 19.35 53.29 -16.70
N ASN A 10 18.40 53.87 -15.95
CA ASN A 10 17.68 53.12 -14.90
C ASN A 10 16.59 52.20 -15.45
N ARG A 11 16.09 52.41 -16.66
CA ARG A 11 15.02 51.53 -17.24
C ARG A 11 15.55 50.17 -17.69
N SER A 12 16.74 50.09 -18.23
CA SER A 12 17.36 48.85 -18.70
C SER A 12 17.73 47.92 -17.55
N VAL A 13 18.26 48.48 -16.45
CA VAL A 13 18.63 47.72 -15.25
C VAL A 13 17.38 47.09 -14.58
N THR A 14 16.27 47.83 -14.56
CA THR A 14 15.02 47.33 -13.95
C THR A 14 14.39 46.25 -14.83
N LEU A 15 14.47 46.33 -16.14
CA LEU A 15 13.94 45.32 -17.06
C LEU A 15 14.76 44.02 -16.98
N VAL A 16 16.07 44.14 -16.94
CA VAL A 16 16.99 42.99 -16.78
C VAL A 16 16.70 42.28 -15.45
N ARG A 17 16.58 43.02 -14.34
CA ARG A 17 16.22 42.42 -13.03
C ARG A 17 14.87 41.70 -13.04
N LYS A 18 13.86 42.25 -13.72
CA LYS A 18 12.53 41.64 -13.83
C LYS A 18 12.54 40.36 -14.65
N LEU A 19 13.41 40.23 -15.62
CA LEU A 19 13.53 39.05 -16.47
C LEU A 19 14.40 37.95 -15.85
N TRP A 20 15.46 38.31 -15.14
CA TRP A 20 16.37 37.36 -14.53
C TRP A 20 15.76 36.60 -13.33
N PHE A 21 14.93 37.27 -12.55
CA PHE A 21 14.31 36.65 -11.38
C PHE A 21 13.47 35.42 -11.74
N PRO A 22 12.48 35.50 -12.67
CA PRO A 22 11.73 34.31 -13.07
C PRO A 22 12.57 33.25 -13.76
N ILE A 23 13.62 33.62 -14.48
CA ILE A 23 14.56 32.69 -15.11
C ILE A 23 15.33 31.90 -14.03
N ILE A 24 15.85 32.58 -13.01
CA ILE A 24 16.56 31.93 -11.90
C ILE A 24 15.60 31.02 -11.13
N VAL A 25 14.40 31.49 -10.86
CA VAL A 25 13.37 30.67 -10.21
C VAL A 25 13.04 29.43 -11.05
N ALA A 26 12.86 29.59 -12.35
CA ALA A 26 12.59 28.46 -13.25
C ALA A 26 13.78 27.47 -13.29
N LEU A 27 15.01 27.95 -13.33
CA LEU A 27 16.22 27.12 -13.34
C LEU A 27 16.43 26.37 -12.02
N LEU A 28 15.93 26.86 -10.90
CA LEU A 28 16.00 26.18 -9.61
C LEU A 28 14.82 25.24 -9.39
N VAL A 29 13.63 25.68 -9.77
CA VAL A 29 12.37 24.94 -9.49
C VAL A 29 12.18 23.79 -10.49
N LEU A 30 12.40 24.00 -11.79
CA LEU A 30 12.18 22.97 -12.80
C LEU A 30 13.09 21.73 -12.61
N PRO A 31 14.41 21.86 -12.37
CA PRO A 31 15.22 20.70 -12.06
C PRO A 31 14.79 20.00 -10.78
N THR A 32 14.39 20.76 -9.76
CA THR A 32 13.91 20.18 -8.50
C THR A 32 12.63 19.38 -8.71
N PHE A 33 11.68 19.89 -9.46
CA PHE A 33 10.46 19.14 -9.83
C PHE A 33 10.72 17.93 -10.72
N TYR A 34 11.76 17.98 -11.54
CA TYR A 34 12.14 16.86 -12.39
C TYR A 34 12.97 15.81 -11.66
N THR A 35 13.92 16.22 -10.83
CA THR A 35 14.85 15.31 -10.15
C THR A 35 14.31 14.79 -8.82
N ALA A 36 13.52 15.59 -8.08
CA ALA A 36 12.96 15.17 -6.81
C ALA A 36 12.10 13.89 -6.95
N PRO A 37 11.17 13.78 -7.91
CA PRO A 37 10.44 12.54 -8.12
C PRO A 37 11.36 11.34 -8.41
N HIS A 38 12.42 11.53 -9.22
CA HIS A 38 13.34 10.44 -9.54
C HIS A 38 14.22 10.00 -8.36
N ILE A 39 14.59 10.94 -7.49
CA ILE A 39 15.36 10.62 -6.27
C ILE A 39 14.46 10.02 -5.21
N ILE A 40 13.24 10.53 -5.08
CA ILE A 40 12.30 10.20 -4.05
C ILE A 40 11.51 8.92 -4.42
N LEU A 41 11.22 8.70 -5.71
CA LEU A 41 10.50 7.50 -6.20
C LEU A 41 11.45 6.32 -6.51
N LYS A 42 12.76 6.53 -6.43
CA LYS A 42 13.70 5.43 -6.39
C LYS A 42 13.63 4.80 -5.00
N SER A 43 12.57 4.02 -4.77
CA SER A 43 12.57 3.05 -3.69
C SER A 43 13.80 2.20 -3.94
N GLU A 44 14.81 2.32 -3.10
CA GLU A 44 15.83 1.30 -3.03
C GLU A 44 15.09 0.06 -2.57
N ASN A 45 14.82 -0.85 -3.49
CA ASN A 45 14.58 -2.23 -3.08
C ASN A 45 15.77 -2.57 -2.18
N PRO A 46 15.57 -2.85 -0.90
CA PRO A 46 16.63 -3.43 -0.14
C PRO A 46 17.00 -4.72 -0.88
N ASP A 47 18.19 -4.76 -1.47
CA ASP A 47 18.78 -5.96 -2.06
C ASP A 47 19.09 -7.00 -0.96
N GLY A 48 18.20 -7.14 -0.03
CA GLY A 48 18.20 -8.16 1.00
C GLY A 48 17.42 -9.36 0.51
N GLN A 49 17.95 -10.10 -0.45
CA GLN A 49 17.57 -11.50 -0.56
C GLN A 49 17.84 -12.14 0.80
N ILE A 50 16.77 -12.41 1.53
CA ILE A 50 16.87 -13.32 2.67
C ILE A 50 17.07 -14.69 2.03
N ASP A 51 18.28 -15.22 2.11
CA ASP A 51 18.54 -16.61 1.76
C ASP A 51 17.72 -17.49 2.68
N PHE A 52 16.55 -17.89 2.22
CA PHE A 52 15.79 -18.93 2.89
C PHE A 52 16.58 -20.22 2.82
N PRO A 53 16.69 -20.99 3.92
CA PRO A 53 17.34 -22.29 3.88
C PRO A 53 16.69 -23.14 2.79
N GLU A 54 17.49 -23.69 1.88
CA GLU A 54 17.06 -24.46 0.70
C GLU A 54 16.15 -25.67 1.00
N ASN A 55 15.92 -26.02 2.26
CA ASN A 55 15.18 -27.20 2.69
C ASN A 55 14.19 -26.91 3.82
N VAL A 56 13.40 -25.87 3.72
CA VAL A 56 12.23 -25.72 4.61
C VAL A 56 11.09 -26.55 4.02
N GLU A 57 10.87 -27.75 4.56
CA GLU A 57 9.65 -28.49 4.26
C GLU A 57 8.44 -27.63 4.68
N SER A 58 7.54 -27.35 3.74
CA SER A 58 6.27 -26.71 4.05
C SER A 58 5.51 -27.57 5.06
N LYS A 59 5.18 -27.00 6.20
CA LYS A 59 4.38 -27.68 7.23
C LYS A 59 2.87 -27.43 7.07
N SER A 60 2.50 -26.67 6.06
CA SER A 60 1.13 -26.25 5.79
C SER A 60 0.82 -26.46 4.30
N GLU A 61 -0.37 -26.97 4.03
CA GLU A 61 -0.91 -27.12 2.67
C GLU A 61 -1.56 -25.84 2.14
N GLY A 62 -1.70 -24.82 2.99
CA GLY A 62 -2.31 -23.55 2.63
C GLY A 62 -2.09 -22.45 3.66
N LEU A 63 -2.54 -21.25 3.33
CA LEU A 63 -2.46 -20.06 4.16
C LEU A 63 -3.78 -19.26 4.03
N ILE A 64 -4.32 -18.84 5.15
CA ILE A 64 -5.45 -17.90 5.19
C ILE A 64 -4.96 -16.64 5.91
N LEU A 65 -4.96 -15.51 5.21
CA LEU A 65 -4.69 -14.19 5.77
C LEU A 65 -5.99 -13.40 5.89
N ILE A 66 -6.34 -12.99 7.09
CA ILE A 66 -7.49 -12.13 7.36
C ILE A 66 -6.96 -10.74 7.75
N ILE A 67 -7.34 -9.73 6.98
CA ILE A 67 -6.99 -8.33 7.23
C ILE A 67 -8.24 -7.61 7.72
N LEU A 68 -8.18 -7.06 8.94
CA LEU A 68 -9.22 -6.23 9.52
C LEU A 68 -8.74 -4.78 9.50
N ASP A 69 -9.19 -4.01 8.51
CA ASP A 69 -8.78 -2.63 8.31
C ASP A 69 -9.45 -1.69 9.32
N GLY A 70 -8.67 -0.79 9.91
CA GLY A 70 -9.18 0.21 10.87
C GLY A 70 -9.55 -0.34 12.26
N VAL A 71 -9.27 -1.61 12.57
CA VAL A 71 -9.56 -2.20 13.88
C VAL A 71 -8.43 -1.93 14.86
N GLY A 72 -8.72 -1.16 15.91
CA GLY A 72 -7.75 -0.89 16.98
C GLY A 72 -7.49 -2.09 17.88
N GLU A 73 -6.30 -2.12 18.48
CA GLU A 73 -5.87 -3.19 19.40
C GLU A 73 -6.85 -3.42 20.56
N ASP A 74 -7.44 -2.35 21.10
CA ASP A 74 -8.40 -2.41 22.18
C ASP A 74 -9.65 -3.24 21.84
N TYR A 75 -10.04 -3.29 20.57
CA TYR A 75 -11.14 -4.11 20.09
C TYR A 75 -10.73 -5.59 19.93
N LEU A 76 -9.56 -5.83 19.35
CA LEU A 76 -9.04 -7.18 19.11
C LEU A 76 -8.77 -7.92 20.41
N LEU A 77 -8.30 -7.20 21.42
CA LEU A 77 -7.93 -7.76 22.71
C LEU A 77 -9.07 -7.80 23.75
N SER A 78 -10.28 -7.44 23.34
CA SER A 78 -11.45 -7.38 24.22
C SER A 78 -12.37 -8.57 24.03
N GLU A 79 -12.56 -9.35 25.09
CA GLU A 79 -13.57 -10.43 25.14
C GLU A 79 -15.00 -9.95 24.84
N ASN A 80 -15.27 -8.65 25.10
CA ASN A 80 -16.59 -8.07 24.87
C ASN A 80 -16.88 -7.80 23.40
N TYR A 81 -15.84 -7.51 22.60
CA TYR A 81 -16.02 -7.14 21.20
C TYR A 81 -15.73 -8.30 20.25
N MET A 82 -14.71 -9.10 20.54
CA MET A 82 -14.30 -10.24 19.71
C MET A 82 -14.16 -11.54 20.53
N PRO A 83 -15.23 -12.03 21.14
CA PRO A 83 -15.15 -13.17 22.05
C PRO A 83 -14.65 -14.47 21.40
N LYS A 84 -14.91 -14.67 20.11
CA LYS A 84 -14.42 -15.86 19.38
C LYS A 84 -12.91 -15.76 19.12
N LEU A 85 -12.40 -14.59 18.81
CA LEU A 85 -10.97 -14.37 18.63
C LEU A 85 -10.23 -14.44 19.98
N ASP A 86 -10.84 -13.90 21.02
CA ASP A 86 -10.31 -14.01 22.39
C ASP A 86 -10.18 -15.47 22.85
N ALA A 87 -11.16 -16.31 22.52
CA ALA A 87 -11.11 -17.73 22.83
C ALA A 87 -9.92 -18.47 22.16
N LEU A 88 -9.46 -18.00 21.01
CA LEU A 88 -8.33 -18.59 20.28
C LEU A 88 -6.96 -18.19 20.84
N ARG A 89 -6.88 -17.23 21.77
CA ARG A 89 -5.60 -16.72 22.29
C ARG A 89 -4.71 -17.80 22.92
N SER A 90 -5.30 -18.78 23.56
CA SER A 90 -4.53 -19.87 24.18
C SER A 90 -3.91 -20.82 23.17
N GLU A 91 -4.36 -20.78 21.92
CA GLU A 91 -3.94 -21.65 20.83
C GLU A 91 -3.17 -20.90 19.73
N ALA A 92 -3.04 -19.57 19.87
CA ALA A 92 -2.47 -18.69 18.88
C ALA A 92 -1.22 -17.95 19.39
N ALA A 93 -0.35 -17.52 18.45
CA ALA A 93 0.71 -16.58 18.76
C ALA A 93 0.22 -15.14 18.49
N ILE A 94 0.52 -14.24 19.41
CA ILE A 94 0.24 -12.80 19.28
C ILE A 94 1.55 -12.08 19.05
N LEU A 95 1.66 -11.36 17.93
CA LEU A 95 2.84 -10.60 17.54
C LEU A 95 2.47 -9.13 17.35
N ASN A 96 3.19 -8.24 18.03
CA ASN A 96 3.07 -6.81 17.81
C ASN A 96 4.01 -6.39 16.69
N VAL A 97 3.45 -5.92 15.59
CA VAL A 97 4.20 -5.44 14.43
C VAL A 97 4.10 -3.92 14.36
N ARG A 98 5.24 -3.26 14.13
CA ARG A 98 5.27 -1.82 13.85
C ARG A 98 5.22 -1.59 12.37
N THR A 99 4.29 -0.74 11.96
CA THR A 99 4.23 -0.22 10.58
C THR A 99 5.20 0.95 10.40
N GLY A 100 5.49 1.28 9.16
CA GLY A 100 6.14 2.52 8.78
C GLY A 100 5.31 3.77 9.17
N PRO A 101 5.77 4.97 8.81
CA PRO A 101 5.15 6.22 9.27
C PRO A 101 3.77 6.51 8.68
N LEU A 102 3.35 5.81 7.64
CA LEU A 102 2.05 5.99 7.00
C LEU A 102 1.12 4.84 7.31
N THR A 103 -0.08 5.18 7.77
CA THR A 103 -1.15 4.21 8.10
C THR A 103 -2.27 4.23 7.06
N LEU A 104 -1.90 4.32 5.78
CA LEU A 104 -2.85 4.23 4.67
C LEU A 104 -3.00 2.77 4.24
N SER A 105 -4.20 2.32 3.94
CA SER A 105 -4.51 0.91 3.68
C SER A 105 -3.60 0.29 2.62
N ALA A 106 -3.40 0.94 1.46
CA ALA A 106 -2.55 0.40 0.41
C ALA A 106 -1.09 0.28 0.83
N THR A 107 -0.56 1.26 1.56
CA THR A 107 0.84 1.23 2.03
C THR A 107 1.06 0.19 3.11
N CYS A 108 0.11 0.05 4.04
CA CYS A 108 0.18 -0.96 5.11
C CYS A 108 0.03 -2.39 4.55
N ILE A 109 -0.89 -2.61 3.60
CA ILE A 109 -1.04 -3.91 2.95
C ILE A 109 0.25 -4.26 2.18
N SER A 110 0.80 -3.32 1.40
CA SER A 110 2.06 -3.53 0.69
C SER A 110 3.22 -3.85 1.64
N GLU A 111 3.32 -3.15 2.78
CA GLU A 111 4.32 -3.41 3.81
C GLU A 111 4.15 -4.79 4.43
N MET A 112 2.91 -5.20 4.73
CA MET A 112 2.58 -6.53 5.25
C MET A 112 3.02 -7.63 4.29
N MET A 113 2.78 -7.45 2.98
CA MET A 113 3.06 -8.45 1.95
C MET A 113 4.55 -8.55 1.63
N THR A 114 5.25 -7.43 1.57
CA THR A 114 6.65 -7.39 1.13
C THR A 114 7.65 -7.39 2.30
N GLY A 115 7.20 -7.11 3.53
CA GLY A 115 8.08 -6.90 4.67
C GLY A 115 8.93 -5.62 4.59
N VAL A 116 8.70 -4.76 3.60
CA VAL A 116 9.43 -3.51 3.39
C VAL A 116 8.68 -2.36 4.07
N PRO A 117 9.27 -1.70 5.09
CA PRO A 117 8.63 -0.58 5.77
C PRO A 117 8.28 0.55 4.80
N ASN A 118 7.05 1.06 4.89
CA ASN A 118 6.63 2.19 4.07
C ASN A 118 7.37 3.48 4.45
N SER A 119 7.51 4.37 3.50
CA SER A 119 8.11 5.69 3.64
C SER A 119 7.07 6.79 3.34
N PRO A 120 7.31 8.06 3.74
CA PRO A 120 6.39 9.15 3.46
C PRO A 120 6.01 9.32 1.98
N ILE A 121 6.89 8.89 1.07
CA ILE A 121 6.65 8.96 -0.38
C ILE A 121 5.65 7.89 -0.85
N ASP A 122 5.59 6.76 -0.16
CA ASP A 122 4.65 5.70 -0.49
C ASP A 122 3.20 6.14 -0.29
N GLY A 123 2.99 7.26 0.44
CA GLY A 123 1.69 7.93 0.49
C GLY A 123 1.16 8.37 -0.88
N LEU A 124 2.04 8.67 -1.83
CA LEU A 124 1.63 8.95 -3.20
C LEU A 124 1.15 7.70 -3.93
N ARG A 125 1.67 6.53 -3.58
CA ARG A 125 1.24 5.23 -4.11
C ARG A 125 -0.16 4.85 -3.68
N ASN A 126 -0.66 5.39 -2.56
CA ASN A 126 -2.04 5.19 -2.14
C ASN A 126 -3.06 5.69 -3.18
N PHE A 127 -2.67 6.62 -4.05
CA PHE A 127 -3.50 7.10 -5.15
C PHE A 127 -3.33 6.29 -6.44
N ASP A 128 -2.17 5.68 -6.65
CA ASP A 128 -1.89 4.80 -7.78
C ASP A 128 -2.25 3.34 -7.48
N LEU A 129 -2.15 2.94 -6.22
CA LEU A 129 -2.42 1.58 -5.74
C LEU A 129 -1.62 0.51 -6.51
N SER A 130 -0.42 0.85 -6.96
CA SER A 130 0.45 -0.09 -7.64
C SER A 130 1.26 -0.93 -6.64
N HIS A 131 1.62 -2.14 -7.04
CA HIS A 131 2.51 -2.99 -6.25
C HIS A 131 3.90 -2.34 -6.11
N PRO A 132 4.49 -2.31 -4.90
CA PRO A 132 5.76 -1.61 -4.67
C PRO A 132 6.97 -2.30 -5.32
N GLY A 133 6.82 -3.53 -5.80
CA GLY A 133 7.93 -4.37 -6.21
C GLY A 133 8.57 -5.11 -5.03
N GLY A 134 9.51 -6.00 -5.31
CA GLY A 134 10.18 -6.82 -4.29
C GLY A 134 9.54 -8.19 -4.12
N ASP A 135 10.09 -8.98 -3.19
CA ASP A 135 9.59 -10.30 -2.88
C ASP A 135 8.23 -10.20 -2.18
N ASP A 136 7.29 -10.97 -2.66
CA ASP A 136 5.93 -11.04 -2.16
C ASP A 136 5.48 -12.50 -2.15
N PRO A 137 5.04 -13.04 -1.00
CA PRO A 137 4.64 -14.44 -0.89
C PRO A 137 3.42 -14.79 -1.74
N TRP A 138 2.51 -13.84 -2.00
CA TRP A 138 1.36 -14.08 -2.88
C TRP A 138 1.77 -14.16 -4.34
N LEU A 139 2.68 -13.31 -4.80
CA LEU A 139 3.24 -13.41 -6.15
C LEU A 139 4.07 -14.67 -6.32
N SER A 140 4.83 -15.04 -5.29
CA SER A 140 5.58 -16.30 -5.31
C SER A 140 4.65 -17.49 -5.37
N ALA A 141 3.56 -17.50 -4.59
CA ALA A 141 2.57 -18.56 -4.63
C ALA A 141 1.82 -18.60 -5.99
N SER A 142 1.41 -17.46 -6.53
CA SER A 142 0.69 -17.42 -7.82
C SER A 142 1.52 -17.89 -9.02
N SER A 143 2.85 -17.89 -8.86
CA SER A 143 3.80 -18.38 -9.88
C SER A 143 4.11 -19.87 -9.76
N ASP A 144 3.58 -20.54 -8.73
CA ASP A 144 3.83 -21.97 -8.46
C ASP A 144 2.51 -22.75 -8.64
N GLU A 145 2.50 -23.70 -9.57
CA GLU A 145 1.33 -24.50 -9.92
C GLU A 145 0.74 -25.33 -8.76
N ARG A 146 1.44 -25.41 -7.64
CA ARG A 146 0.95 -26.10 -6.43
C ARG A 146 -0.05 -25.24 -5.65
N TYR A 147 -0.13 -23.93 -5.92
CA TYR A 147 -0.95 -23.01 -5.16
C TYR A 147 -1.97 -22.30 -6.04
N ASP A 148 -3.20 -22.30 -5.56
CA ASP A 148 -4.29 -21.48 -6.08
C ASP A 148 -4.49 -20.30 -5.15
N VAL A 149 -4.25 -19.07 -5.66
CA VAL A 149 -4.29 -17.84 -4.87
C VAL A 149 -5.60 -17.12 -5.07
N GLY A 150 -6.38 -16.98 -4.00
CA GLY A 150 -7.62 -16.20 -3.95
C GLY A 150 -7.47 -14.96 -3.07
N MET A 151 -7.95 -13.83 -3.56
CA MET A 151 -8.06 -12.58 -2.80
C MET A 151 -9.50 -12.07 -2.88
N VAL A 152 -10.10 -11.76 -1.73
CA VAL A 152 -11.46 -11.22 -1.67
C VAL A 152 -11.51 -10.03 -0.72
N GLY A 153 -12.27 -9.00 -1.06
CA GLY A 153 -12.43 -7.81 -0.23
C GLY A 153 -12.41 -6.50 -0.99
N SER A 154 -11.90 -5.44 -0.37
CA SER A 154 -11.88 -4.11 -0.93
C SER A 154 -10.98 -4.02 -2.16
N TYR A 155 -11.35 -3.13 -3.08
CA TYR A 155 -10.62 -2.83 -4.32
C TYR A 155 -9.12 -2.51 -4.13
N VAL A 156 -8.72 -2.13 -2.92
CA VAL A 156 -7.33 -1.78 -2.60
C VAL A 156 -6.39 -2.96 -2.90
N MET A 157 -6.74 -4.16 -2.43
CA MET A 157 -5.94 -5.37 -2.72
C MET A 157 -5.90 -5.69 -4.21
N GLY A 158 -7.06 -5.69 -4.87
CA GLY A 158 -7.13 -5.97 -6.29
C GLY A 158 -6.35 -5.00 -7.16
N ASN A 159 -6.29 -3.73 -6.76
CA ASN A 159 -5.51 -2.74 -7.50
C ASN A 159 -4.00 -2.91 -7.28
N ILE A 160 -3.56 -3.32 -6.08
CA ILE A 160 -2.15 -3.61 -5.83
C ILE A 160 -1.67 -4.76 -6.74
N TYR A 161 -2.50 -5.78 -6.93
CA TYR A 161 -2.14 -6.99 -7.67
C TYR A 161 -2.69 -7.07 -9.11
N ARG A 162 -3.34 -6.01 -9.61
CA ARG A 162 -4.03 -5.97 -10.92
C ARG A 162 -3.17 -6.32 -12.14
N GLU A 163 -1.87 -6.17 -12.04
CA GLU A 163 -0.92 -6.41 -13.14
C GLU A 163 -0.34 -7.82 -13.13
N PHE A 164 -0.72 -8.65 -12.15
CA PHE A 164 -0.18 -9.98 -11.98
C PHE A 164 -1.23 -11.05 -12.32
N ASP A 165 -0.82 -12.00 -13.15
CA ASP A 165 -1.62 -13.18 -13.47
C ASP A 165 -1.55 -14.22 -12.32
N GLY A 166 -2.51 -15.14 -12.31
CA GLY A 166 -2.52 -16.25 -11.36
C GLY A 166 -3.11 -15.93 -9.98
N ILE A 167 -3.63 -14.70 -9.77
CA ILE A 167 -4.35 -14.30 -8.57
C ILE A 167 -5.83 -14.09 -8.92
N ASN A 168 -6.73 -14.90 -8.33
CA ASN A 168 -8.16 -14.70 -8.46
C ASN A 168 -8.63 -13.64 -7.46
N PHE A 169 -9.00 -12.46 -7.95
CA PHE A 169 -9.48 -11.37 -7.10
C PHE A 169 -10.99 -11.12 -7.27
N VAL A 170 -11.70 -11.11 -6.14
CA VAL A 170 -13.11 -10.73 -6.07
C VAL A 170 -13.27 -9.45 -5.28
N ASN A 171 -13.77 -8.39 -5.95
CA ASN A 171 -14.02 -7.10 -5.32
C ASN A 171 -15.43 -7.07 -4.70
N THR A 172 -15.50 -6.94 -3.39
CA THR A 172 -16.75 -6.83 -2.63
C THR A 172 -17.09 -5.41 -2.20
N PHE A 173 -16.26 -4.43 -2.55
CA PHE A 173 -16.48 -3.03 -2.19
C PHE A 173 -17.74 -2.45 -2.85
N LYS A 174 -18.71 -1.99 -2.05
CA LYS A 174 -20.01 -1.45 -2.51
C LYS A 174 -20.06 0.08 -2.54
N GLY A 175 -18.96 0.75 -2.26
CA GLY A 175 -18.88 2.22 -2.24
C GLY A 175 -18.57 2.79 -0.87
N HIS A 176 -18.47 4.12 -0.79
CA HIS A 176 -18.09 4.80 0.46
C HIS A 176 -19.13 4.74 1.58
N SER A 177 -20.37 4.35 1.28
CA SER A 177 -21.43 4.13 2.25
C SER A 177 -21.59 2.66 2.65
N ASP A 178 -20.65 1.83 2.26
CA ASP A 178 -20.60 0.42 2.61
C ASP A 178 -19.92 0.26 3.96
N TYR A 179 -20.68 -0.07 4.98
CA TYR A 179 -20.18 -0.26 6.33
C TYR A 179 -20.05 -1.74 6.72
N TYR A 180 -20.81 -2.63 6.09
CA TYR A 180 -20.80 -4.05 6.41
C TYR A 180 -21.26 -4.98 5.27
N GLU A 181 -21.89 -4.46 4.23
CA GLU A 181 -22.40 -5.28 3.13
C GLU A 181 -21.27 -5.97 2.37
N GLY A 182 -20.20 -5.24 2.07
CA GLY A 182 -19.01 -5.79 1.45
C GLY A 182 -18.27 -6.78 2.35
N ASP A 183 -18.23 -6.53 3.65
CA ASP A 183 -17.61 -7.44 4.62
C ASP A 183 -18.40 -8.76 4.72
N ASN A 184 -19.75 -8.71 4.71
CA ASN A 184 -20.58 -9.91 4.69
C ASN A 184 -20.34 -10.74 3.43
N GLU A 185 -20.27 -10.10 2.25
CA GLU A 185 -19.96 -10.79 1.00
C GLU A 185 -18.53 -11.35 1.00
N THR A 186 -17.57 -10.61 1.56
CA THR A 186 -16.18 -11.09 1.76
C THR A 186 -16.16 -12.37 2.61
N LEU A 187 -16.90 -12.37 3.71
CA LEU A 187 -16.99 -13.53 4.59
C LEU A 187 -17.63 -14.74 3.90
N GLU A 188 -18.70 -14.52 3.14
CA GLU A 188 -19.42 -15.58 2.41
C GLU A 188 -18.48 -16.23 1.39
N ILE A 189 -17.83 -15.42 0.53
CA ILE A 189 -16.93 -15.92 -0.51
C ILE A 189 -15.70 -16.60 0.09
N ALA A 190 -15.06 -15.98 1.11
CA ALA A 190 -13.91 -16.61 1.75
C ALA A 190 -14.25 -17.93 2.41
N SER A 191 -15.43 -18.03 3.03
CA SER A 191 -15.92 -19.28 3.64
C SER A 191 -16.17 -20.35 2.58
N GLU A 192 -16.79 -19.99 1.45
CA GLU A 192 -17.00 -20.91 0.32
C GLU A 192 -15.67 -21.45 -0.21
N TRP A 193 -14.68 -20.59 -0.41
CA TRP A 193 -13.36 -21.00 -0.87
C TRP A 193 -12.66 -21.97 0.09
N ILE A 194 -12.81 -21.76 1.39
CA ILE A 194 -12.25 -22.64 2.42
C ILE A 194 -12.98 -23.99 2.40
N ASP A 195 -14.32 -23.98 2.39
CA ASP A 195 -15.14 -25.19 2.47
C ASP A 195 -15.00 -26.08 1.22
N GLU A 196 -14.92 -25.45 0.04
CA GLU A 196 -14.78 -26.17 -1.23
C GLU A 196 -13.33 -26.48 -1.61
N SER A 197 -12.36 -25.95 -0.84
CA SER A 197 -10.92 -26.07 -1.14
C SER A 197 -10.53 -25.58 -2.53
N ASN A 198 -11.22 -24.53 -3.01
CA ASN A 198 -11.00 -23.96 -4.32
C ASN A 198 -9.68 -23.15 -4.40
N HIS A 199 -9.24 -22.65 -3.26
CA HIS A 199 -7.97 -21.96 -3.10
C HIS A 199 -7.25 -22.45 -1.86
N ASN A 200 -5.93 -22.58 -1.93
CA ASN A 200 -5.11 -22.96 -0.78
C ASN A 200 -4.29 -21.80 -0.20
N VAL A 201 -4.25 -20.65 -0.91
CA VAL A 201 -3.71 -19.39 -0.39
C VAL A 201 -4.80 -18.33 -0.52
N ILE A 202 -5.38 -17.92 0.61
CA ILE A 202 -6.54 -17.02 0.64
C ILE A 202 -6.18 -15.74 1.40
N SER A 203 -6.52 -14.59 0.83
CA SER A 203 -6.52 -13.31 1.54
C SER A 203 -7.92 -12.70 1.57
N ALA A 204 -8.43 -12.41 2.77
CA ALA A 204 -9.72 -11.76 2.97
C ALA A 204 -9.53 -10.40 3.65
N HIS A 205 -9.96 -9.32 2.98
CA HIS A 205 -9.81 -7.94 3.46
C HIS A 205 -11.16 -7.33 3.84
N PHE A 206 -11.37 -7.12 5.12
CA PHE A 206 -12.57 -6.53 5.70
C PHE A 206 -12.33 -5.04 5.94
N SER A 207 -12.98 -4.20 5.15
CA SER A 207 -12.78 -2.74 5.18
C SER A 207 -13.91 -1.97 5.89
N GLY A 208 -14.97 -2.66 6.34
CA GLY A 208 -16.09 -2.04 7.04
C GLY A 208 -15.70 -1.27 8.30
N PRO A 209 -14.85 -1.80 9.20
CA PRO A 209 -14.44 -1.07 10.40
C PRO A 209 -13.74 0.25 10.10
N ASP A 210 -12.87 0.30 9.07
CA ASP A 210 -12.24 1.54 8.60
C ASP A 210 -13.29 2.57 8.13
N LYS A 211 -14.31 2.11 7.38
CA LYS A 211 -15.38 2.98 6.89
C LYS A 211 -16.24 3.57 8.01
N VAL A 212 -16.47 2.81 9.08
CA VAL A 212 -17.22 3.30 10.25
C VAL A 212 -16.37 4.28 11.07
N GLY A 213 -15.05 4.15 11.06
CA GLY A 213 -14.10 5.01 11.76
C GLY A 213 -13.91 6.39 11.13
N HIS A 214 -14.30 6.58 9.86
CA HIS A 214 -14.24 7.81 9.10
C HIS A 214 -15.62 8.43 8.95
#